data_011b9f56869625bf458655157f848274
#
_entry.id   011b9f56869625bf458655157f848274
#
_cell.length_a   1.000
_cell.length_b   1.000
_cell.length_c   1.000
_cell.angle_alpha   90.00
_cell.angle_beta   90.00
_cell.angle_gamma   90.00
#
_symmetry.space_group_name_H-M   'P 1'
#
loop_
_entity.id
_entity.type
_entity.pdbx_description
1 polymer ?
#
loop_
_entity_poly.entity_id
_entity_poly.type
_entity_poly.pdbx_seq_one_letter_code
_entity_poly.pdbx_strand_id
1 'polypeptide(L)'
;FKSRKTGELSSGQKNRVSLAKALINDPEILLLDEPTASLDPDVGDYIRGFIESYASNKGATILLASHNMNEVERLCYEVMMMKNGEIIDKGKCDDLINKHGRKNLEEVFLKLVRE
;
A
#
# COMPACT_ATOMS: atom_id res chain seq x y z
N PHE A 1 17.61 -17.84 11.78
CA PHE A 1 16.94 -16.55 11.63
C PHE A 1 17.25 -15.62 12.81
N LYS A 2 17.14 -16.13 14.01
CA LYS A 2 17.36 -15.35 15.23
C LYS A 2 18.78 -14.78 15.35
N SER A 3 19.77 -15.46 14.79
CA SER A 3 21.16 -15.03 14.85
C SER A 3 21.55 -14.04 13.77
N ARG A 4 20.65 -13.76 12.82
CA ARG A 4 20.93 -12.85 11.73
C ARG A 4 20.65 -11.40 12.12
N LYS A 5 21.52 -10.51 11.68
CA LYS A 5 21.28 -9.08 11.78
C LYS A 5 20.22 -8.68 10.76
N THR A 6 19.48 -7.62 11.06
CA THR A 6 18.42 -7.13 10.16
C THR A 6 18.95 -6.88 8.74
N GLY A 7 20.18 -6.38 8.59
CA GLY A 7 20.78 -6.13 7.29
C GLY A 7 21.04 -7.36 6.43
N GLU A 8 21.00 -8.56 7.03
CA GLU A 8 21.21 -9.83 6.33
C GLU A 8 19.89 -10.42 5.80
N LEU A 9 18.76 -9.84 6.14
CA LEU A 9 17.44 -10.33 5.73
C LEU A 9 17.13 -9.91 4.29
N SER A 10 16.33 -10.73 3.60
CA SER A 10 15.80 -10.36 2.29
C SER A 10 14.83 -9.18 2.42
N SER A 11 14.55 -8.50 1.31
CA SER A 11 13.57 -7.40 1.30
C SER A 11 12.21 -7.83 1.85
N GLY A 12 11.75 -9.04 1.47
CA GLY A 12 10.49 -9.57 1.97
C GLY A 12 10.50 -9.80 3.47
N GLN A 13 11.59 -10.34 4.00
CA GLN A 13 11.74 -10.54 5.43
C GLN A 13 11.76 -9.23 6.20
N LYS A 14 12.46 -8.22 5.66
CA LYS A 14 12.50 -6.88 6.25
C LYS A 14 11.10 -6.26 6.31
N ASN A 15 10.32 -6.41 5.25
CA ASN A 15 8.95 -5.88 5.22
C ASN A 15 8.07 -6.54 6.28
N ARG A 16 8.19 -7.87 6.45
CA ARG A 16 7.43 -8.59 7.48
C ARG A 16 7.83 -8.16 8.89
N VAL A 17 9.11 -7.97 9.13
CA VAL A 17 9.60 -7.50 10.43
C VAL A 17 9.09 -6.09 10.71
N SER A 18 9.12 -5.21 9.72
CA SER A 18 8.62 -3.84 9.85
C SER A 18 7.12 -3.83 10.16
N LEU A 19 6.34 -4.65 9.46
CA LEU A 19 4.91 -4.75 9.69
C LEU A 19 4.61 -5.27 11.10
N ALA A 20 5.31 -6.32 11.54
CA ALA A 20 5.14 -6.88 12.86
C ALA A 20 5.44 -5.84 13.95
N LYS A 21 6.53 -5.08 13.80
CA LYS A 21 6.87 -4.01 14.74
C LYS A 21 5.80 -2.93 14.79
N ALA A 22 5.26 -2.55 13.64
CA ALA A 22 4.21 -1.53 13.57
C ALA A 22 2.96 -1.97 14.31
N LEU A 23 2.67 -3.26 14.36
CA LEU A 23 1.45 -3.80 14.95
C LEU A 23 1.56 -4.18 16.43
N ILE A 24 2.76 -4.19 17.01
CA ILE A 24 2.99 -4.63 18.39
C ILE A 24 2.11 -3.88 19.40
N ASN A 25 1.92 -2.58 19.22
CA ASN A 25 1.17 -1.74 20.15
C ASN A 25 -0.29 -1.53 19.73
N ASP A 26 -0.79 -2.29 18.76
CA ASP A 26 -2.17 -2.20 18.29
C ASP A 26 -2.57 -0.75 17.96
N PRO A 27 -1.87 -0.07 17.06
CA PRO A 27 -2.03 1.37 16.83
C PRO A 27 -3.37 1.73 16.19
N GLU A 28 -3.87 2.92 16.50
CA GLU A 28 -5.05 3.48 15.85
C GLU A 28 -4.73 4.02 14.46
N ILE A 29 -3.49 4.45 14.25
CA ILE A 29 -3.00 4.94 12.96
C ILE A 29 -1.79 4.10 12.57
N LEU A 30 -1.84 3.54 11.37
CA LEU A 30 -0.77 2.68 10.86
C LEU A 30 -0.21 3.28 9.57
N LEU A 31 1.10 3.53 9.56
CA LEU A 31 1.80 4.06 8.40
C LEU A 31 2.54 2.91 7.71
N LEU A 32 2.21 2.64 6.46
CA LEU A 32 2.82 1.56 5.68
C LEU A 32 3.43 2.12 4.40
N ASP A 33 4.72 1.85 4.19
CA ASP A 33 5.45 2.28 3.00
C ASP A 33 5.90 1.05 2.22
N GLU A 34 5.33 0.86 1.04
CA GLU A 34 5.63 -0.27 0.16
C GLU A 34 5.55 -1.63 0.89
N PRO A 35 4.45 -1.92 1.60
CA PRO A 35 4.42 -3.07 2.52
C PRO A 35 4.55 -4.43 1.84
N THR A 36 4.25 -4.54 0.56
CA THR A 36 4.35 -5.80 -0.17
C THR A 36 5.38 -5.77 -1.29
N ALA A 37 6.20 -4.72 -1.37
CA ALA A 37 7.26 -4.64 -2.37
C ALA A 37 8.26 -5.76 -2.18
N SER A 38 8.72 -6.35 -3.29
CA SER A 38 9.69 -7.44 -3.31
C SER A 38 9.21 -8.75 -2.69
N LEU A 39 7.91 -8.90 -2.44
CA LEU A 39 7.33 -10.16 -1.97
C LEU A 39 6.84 -10.99 -3.16
N ASP A 40 6.84 -12.31 -2.98
CA ASP A 40 6.19 -13.20 -3.94
C ASP A 40 4.69 -12.89 -3.99
N PRO A 41 4.02 -13.12 -5.14
CA PRO A 41 2.61 -12.77 -5.29
C PRO A 41 1.67 -13.37 -4.24
N ASP A 42 1.89 -14.62 -3.86
CA ASP A 42 1.07 -15.29 -2.85
C ASP A 42 1.27 -14.70 -1.46
N VAL A 43 2.51 -14.38 -1.10
CA VAL A 43 2.83 -13.75 0.19
C VAL A 43 2.28 -12.32 0.21
N GLY A 44 2.44 -11.59 -0.89
CA GLY A 44 1.89 -10.24 -1.01
C GLY A 44 0.38 -10.22 -0.83
N ASP A 45 -0.31 -11.18 -1.45
CA ASP A 45 -1.75 -11.30 -1.30
C ASP A 45 -2.17 -11.58 0.14
N TYR A 46 -1.44 -12.47 0.82
CA TYR A 46 -1.69 -12.77 2.23
C TYR A 46 -1.53 -11.51 3.10
N ILE A 47 -0.47 -10.74 2.88
CA ILE A 47 -0.22 -9.51 3.64
C ILE A 47 -1.32 -8.48 3.38
N ARG A 48 -1.76 -8.31 2.13
CA ARG A 48 -2.86 -7.39 1.80
C ARG A 48 -4.15 -7.80 2.51
N GLY A 49 -4.46 -9.09 2.52
CA GLY A 49 -5.63 -9.60 3.24
C GLY A 49 -5.54 -9.31 4.74
N PHE A 50 -4.36 -9.45 5.32
CA PHE A 50 -4.13 -9.13 6.72
C PHE A 50 -4.37 -7.63 7.00
N ILE A 51 -3.87 -6.74 6.13
CA ILE A 51 -4.05 -5.30 6.27
C ILE A 51 -5.55 -4.95 6.19
N GLU A 52 -6.28 -5.53 5.25
CA GLU A 52 -7.73 -5.32 5.13
C GLU A 52 -8.46 -5.73 6.40
N SER A 53 -8.14 -6.91 6.93
CA SER A 53 -8.75 -7.42 8.15
C SER A 53 -8.43 -6.56 9.36
N TYR A 54 -7.19 -6.12 9.47
CA TYR A 54 -6.76 -5.25 10.56
C TYR A 54 -7.54 -3.94 10.56
N ALA A 55 -7.64 -3.29 9.40
CA ALA A 55 -8.37 -2.04 9.27
C ALA A 55 -9.84 -2.19 9.64
N SER A 56 -10.48 -3.27 9.17
CA SER A 56 -11.91 -3.53 9.45
C SER A 56 -12.16 -3.89 10.91
N ASN A 57 -11.34 -4.77 11.47
CA ASN A 57 -11.57 -5.31 12.80
C ASN A 57 -11.18 -4.37 13.93
N LYS A 58 -10.16 -3.55 13.71
CA LYS A 58 -9.64 -2.63 14.73
C LYS A 58 -10.14 -1.20 14.55
N GLY A 59 -10.79 -0.90 13.43
CA GLY A 59 -11.18 0.46 13.13
C GLY A 59 -9.99 1.40 12.96
N ALA A 60 -8.85 0.85 12.59
CA ALA A 60 -7.62 1.62 12.42
C ALA A 60 -7.63 2.43 11.13
N THR A 61 -6.99 3.59 11.17
CA THR A 61 -6.72 4.38 9.97
C THR A 61 -5.37 3.97 9.40
N ILE A 62 -5.34 3.63 8.12
CA ILE A 62 -4.10 3.22 7.46
C ILE A 62 -3.73 4.25 6.40
N LEU A 63 -2.50 4.75 6.49
CA LEU A 63 -1.90 5.56 5.45
C LEU A 63 -0.88 4.69 4.72
N LEU A 64 -1.16 4.43 3.44
CA LEU A 64 -0.38 3.52 2.62
C LEU A 64 0.31 4.28 1.49
N ALA A 65 1.62 4.11 1.37
CA ALA A 65 2.37 4.58 0.21
C ALA A 65 2.77 3.38 -0.62
N SER A 66 2.46 3.39 -1.91
CA SER A 66 2.77 2.28 -2.80
C SER A 66 2.85 2.74 -4.25
N HIS A 67 3.72 2.08 -5.03
CA HIS A 67 3.77 2.23 -6.48
C HIS A 67 2.93 1.16 -7.19
N ASN A 68 2.43 0.18 -6.45
CA ASN A 68 1.57 -0.86 -6.99
C ASN A 68 0.12 -0.38 -6.97
N MET A 69 -0.38 0.07 -8.11
CA MET A 69 -1.74 0.63 -8.19
C MET A 69 -2.83 -0.39 -7.91
N ASN A 70 -2.61 -1.67 -8.20
CA ASN A 70 -3.56 -2.70 -7.85
C ASN A 70 -3.70 -2.86 -6.33
N GLU A 71 -2.60 -2.75 -5.62
CA GLU A 71 -2.59 -2.75 -4.15
C GLU A 71 -3.32 -1.54 -3.59
N VAL A 72 -3.05 -0.36 -4.14
CA VAL A 72 -3.70 0.89 -3.72
C VAL A 72 -5.21 0.79 -3.95
N GLU A 73 -5.64 0.31 -5.12
CA GLU A 73 -7.06 0.17 -5.44
C GLU A 73 -7.76 -0.80 -4.50
N ARG A 74 -7.08 -1.90 -4.13
CA ARG A 74 -7.63 -2.90 -3.22
C ARG A 74 -7.74 -2.40 -1.78
N LEU A 75 -6.72 -1.69 -1.29
CA LEU A 75 -6.59 -1.36 0.13
C LEU A 75 -7.08 0.03 0.49
N CYS A 76 -7.17 0.95 -0.46
CA CYS A 76 -7.42 2.36 -0.19
C CYS A 76 -8.75 2.80 -0.75
N TYR A 77 -9.50 3.55 0.07
CA TYR A 77 -10.76 4.17 -0.36
C TYR A 77 -10.49 5.50 -1.03
N GLU A 78 -9.60 6.29 -0.45
CA GLU A 78 -9.20 7.58 -1.00
C GLU A 78 -7.72 7.54 -1.37
N VAL A 79 -7.36 8.21 -2.46
CA VAL A 79 -6.04 8.16 -3.05
C VAL A 79 -5.57 9.57 -3.39
N MET A 80 -4.29 9.83 -3.14
CA MET A 80 -3.59 10.99 -3.65
C MET A 80 -2.49 10.51 -4.59
N MET A 81 -2.51 11.01 -5.83
CA MET A 81 -1.48 10.69 -6.81
C MET A 81 -0.47 11.82 -6.86
N MET A 82 0.81 11.47 -6.80
CA MET A 82 1.90 12.45 -6.75
C MET A 82 2.88 12.26 -7.89
N LYS A 83 3.41 13.37 -8.37
CA LYS A 83 4.44 13.39 -9.40
C LYS A 83 5.36 14.56 -9.10
N ASN A 84 6.68 14.30 -9.06
CA ASN A 84 7.69 15.34 -8.80
C ASN A 84 7.40 16.16 -7.53
N GLY A 85 6.94 15.48 -6.47
CA GLY A 85 6.66 16.13 -5.19
C GLY A 85 5.35 16.89 -5.13
N GLU A 86 4.54 16.86 -6.18
CA GLU A 86 3.26 17.56 -6.23
C GLU A 86 2.10 16.59 -6.35
N ILE A 87 0.97 16.95 -5.75
CA ILE A 87 -0.27 16.19 -5.90
C ILE A 87 -0.87 16.54 -7.27
N ILE A 88 -0.99 15.55 -8.14
CA ILE A 88 -1.53 15.74 -9.49
C ILE A 88 -3.01 15.39 -9.58
N ASP A 89 -3.52 14.54 -8.69
CA ASP A 89 -4.94 14.31 -8.54
C ASP A 89 -5.20 13.63 -7.20
N LYS A 90 -6.44 13.72 -6.73
CA LYS A 90 -6.85 13.07 -5.49
C LYS A 90 -8.36 12.81 -5.52
N GLY A 91 -8.79 11.84 -4.73
CA GLY A 91 -10.20 11.51 -4.60
C GLY A 91 -10.41 10.04 -4.28
N LYS A 92 -11.65 9.60 -4.33
CA LYS A 92 -12.00 8.19 -4.19
C LYS A 92 -11.56 7.42 -5.43
N CYS A 93 -11.13 6.17 -5.27
CA CYS A 93 -10.67 5.35 -6.39
C CYS A 93 -11.68 5.32 -7.54
N ASP A 94 -12.95 5.02 -7.23
CA ASP A 94 -13.97 4.92 -8.26
C ASP A 94 -14.21 6.24 -8.97
N ASP A 95 -14.16 7.34 -8.24
CA ASP A 95 -14.34 8.67 -8.82
C ASP A 95 -13.22 9.02 -9.78
N LEU A 96 -11.97 8.69 -9.42
CA LEU A 96 -10.81 8.91 -10.29
C LEU A 96 -10.89 8.09 -11.57
N ILE A 97 -11.26 6.82 -11.44
CA ILE A 97 -11.41 5.93 -12.58
C ILE A 97 -12.46 6.46 -13.55
N ASN A 98 -13.61 6.87 -13.03
CA ASN A 98 -14.70 7.41 -13.84
C ASN A 98 -14.35 8.76 -14.45
N LYS A 99 -13.72 9.64 -13.68
CA LYS A 99 -13.31 10.98 -14.13
C LYS A 99 -12.38 10.90 -15.34
N HIS A 100 -11.44 9.97 -15.34
CA HIS A 100 -10.46 9.83 -16.41
C HIS A 100 -10.87 8.84 -17.49
N GLY A 101 -12.01 8.18 -17.34
CA GLY A 101 -12.52 7.23 -18.33
C GLY A 101 -11.62 6.03 -18.53
N ARG A 102 -11.04 5.53 -17.47
CA ARG A 102 -10.14 4.38 -17.50
C ARG A 102 -10.76 3.17 -16.79
N LYS A 103 -10.15 2.00 -16.95
CA LYS A 103 -10.67 0.74 -16.40
C LYS A 103 -10.26 0.53 -14.95
N ASN A 104 -9.10 1.03 -14.57
CA ASN A 104 -8.54 0.82 -13.24
C ASN A 104 -7.61 1.97 -12.88
N LEU A 105 -7.16 1.96 -11.64
CA LEU A 105 -6.32 3.02 -11.10
C LEU A 105 -4.93 3.06 -11.77
N GLU A 106 -4.39 1.91 -12.17
CA GLU A 106 -3.12 1.86 -12.88
C GLU A 106 -3.20 2.64 -14.19
N GLU A 107 -4.28 2.48 -14.96
CA GLU A 107 -4.48 3.21 -16.22
C GLU A 107 -4.63 4.71 -15.97
N VAL A 108 -5.30 5.10 -14.89
CA VAL A 108 -5.40 6.51 -14.48
C VAL A 108 -4.01 7.09 -14.21
N PHE A 109 -3.22 6.37 -13.42
CA PHE A 109 -1.87 6.80 -13.08
C PHE A 109 -0.99 6.96 -14.32
N LEU A 110 -1.01 5.97 -15.22
CA LEU A 110 -0.22 6.04 -16.45
C LEU A 110 -0.62 7.22 -17.32
N LYS A 111 -1.93 7.50 -17.42
CA LYS A 111 -2.42 8.69 -18.14
C LYS A 111 -1.84 9.96 -17.56
N LEU A 112 -1.93 10.12 -16.25
CA LEU A 112 -1.50 11.35 -15.57
C LEU A 112 0.01 11.59 -15.64
N VAL A 113 0.82 10.53 -15.50
CA VAL A 113 2.28 10.70 -15.56
C VAL A 113 2.79 10.94 -16.98
N ARG A 114 2.01 10.60 -18.00
CA ARG A 114 2.39 10.80 -19.41
C ARG A 114 1.89 12.14 -19.98
N GLU A 115 1.08 12.85 -19.24
CA GLU A 115 0.61 14.17 -19.62
C GLU A 115 1.68 15.25 -19.47
#